data_18944c5c41f9837b55a5e74274fc1fb1
#
_entry.id   18944c5c41f9837b55a5e74274fc1fb1
#
_cell.length_a   1.000
_cell.length_b   1.000
_cell.length_c   1.000
_cell.angle_alpha   90.00
_cell.angle_beta   90.00
_cell.angle_gamma   90.00
#
_symmetry.space_group_name_H-M   'P 1'
#
loop_
_entity.id
_entity.type
_entity.pdbx_description
1 polymer ?
#
loop_
_entity_poly.entity_id
_entity_poly.type
_entity_poly.pdbx_seq_one_letter_code
_entity_poly.pdbx_strand_id
1 'polypeptide(L)'
;MFTSDLIQRLTALSPKNEVWYTPIQGLTIHCCDQPTQLSSYIQEPSICIVLQQRRQICNGGECYLFGQGQFMFCPVNLPVTIEIPQATENEPYLGISMKIDLQTVAKVLAQLPKNFVKNAENQTAFRQWQLSNGLENAFSRLLSLLETPNDIGFLAPLIQQEIYYHLLQSDQGEKLQNLLTQDSHTNLISRAAIWIERNLSQSFTVEMLAYQSSMSVSGFHNHFKKVTGMSPLQYQKRLRLTEAQKLIKQGKAISETAYEVGYESPSQFSREYKRYFGVSPSNKSE
;
A
#
# COMPACT_ATOMS: atom_id res chain seq x y z
N MET A 1 0.02 -13.70 -18.44
CA MET A 1 0.65 -14.20 -17.19
C MET A 1 2.14 -14.03 -17.31
N PHE A 2 2.80 -13.51 -16.27
CA PHE A 2 4.27 -13.40 -16.27
C PHE A 2 4.91 -14.74 -16.59
N THR A 3 5.94 -14.73 -17.44
CA THR A 3 6.58 -15.97 -17.88
C THR A 3 7.34 -16.62 -16.71
N SER A 4 7.38 -17.96 -16.69
CA SER A 4 8.15 -18.70 -15.67
C SER A 4 9.63 -18.33 -15.69
N ASP A 5 10.18 -18.03 -16.87
CA ASP A 5 11.54 -17.56 -17.06
C ASP A 5 11.80 -16.22 -16.34
N LEU A 6 10.92 -15.21 -16.52
CA LEU A 6 11.04 -13.92 -15.82
C LEU A 6 10.96 -14.10 -14.30
N ILE A 7 10.02 -14.91 -13.80
CA ILE A 7 9.87 -15.20 -12.38
C ILE A 7 11.13 -15.85 -11.82
N GLN A 8 11.71 -16.82 -12.52
CA GLN A 8 12.93 -17.51 -12.09
C GLN A 8 14.12 -16.55 -12.01
N ARG A 9 14.30 -15.68 -13.01
CA ARG A 9 15.39 -14.67 -13.03
C ARG A 9 15.23 -13.65 -11.90
N LEU A 10 14.02 -13.13 -11.68
CA LEU A 10 13.75 -12.21 -10.58
C LEU A 10 13.95 -12.88 -9.22
N THR A 11 13.57 -14.15 -9.08
CA THR A 11 13.78 -14.91 -7.85
C THR A 11 15.28 -15.09 -7.55
N ALA A 12 16.10 -15.31 -8.59
CA ALA A 12 17.55 -15.43 -8.43
C ALA A 12 18.23 -14.09 -8.06
N LEU A 13 17.72 -12.97 -8.57
CA LEU A 13 18.23 -11.62 -8.28
C LEU A 13 17.81 -11.10 -6.91
N SER A 14 16.66 -11.57 -6.38
CA SER A 14 16.03 -10.98 -5.20
C SER A 14 16.61 -11.55 -3.90
N PRO A 15 16.99 -10.71 -2.92
CA PRO A 15 17.28 -11.17 -1.56
C PRO A 15 16.10 -11.95 -0.99
N LYS A 16 16.38 -13.03 -0.25
CA LYS A 16 15.35 -13.87 0.36
C LYS A 16 14.91 -13.28 1.70
N ASN A 17 13.58 -13.30 1.93
CA ASN A 17 12.95 -12.86 3.18
C ASN A 17 13.17 -11.36 3.52
N GLU A 18 13.53 -10.58 2.51
CA GLU A 18 13.76 -9.14 2.61
C GLU A 18 13.03 -8.38 1.50
N VAL A 19 12.86 -7.08 1.69
CA VAL A 19 12.38 -6.16 0.65
C VAL A 19 13.57 -5.61 -0.12
N TRP A 20 13.64 -5.91 -1.40
CA TRP A 20 14.66 -5.35 -2.29
C TRP A 20 14.19 -4.01 -2.87
N TYR A 21 14.85 -2.93 -2.47
CA TYR A 21 14.73 -1.61 -3.10
C TYR A 21 15.57 -1.62 -4.38
N THR A 22 14.89 -1.79 -5.52
CA THR A 22 15.57 -1.95 -6.81
C THR A 22 16.19 -0.63 -7.30
N PRO A 23 17.12 -0.67 -8.29
CA PRO A 23 17.61 0.54 -8.95
C PRO A 23 16.53 1.32 -9.71
N ILE A 24 15.38 0.71 -10.03
CA ILE A 24 14.25 1.39 -10.67
C ILE A 24 13.50 2.21 -9.61
N GLN A 25 13.45 3.51 -9.80
CA GLN A 25 12.85 4.43 -8.84
C GLN A 25 11.41 4.02 -8.50
N GLY A 26 11.13 3.87 -7.21
CA GLY A 26 9.82 3.55 -6.67
C GLY A 26 9.42 2.07 -6.81
N LEU A 27 10.24 1.21 -7.41
CA LEU A 27 9.98 -0.21 -7.54
C LEU A 27 10.67 -1.01 -6.44
N THR A 28 9.92 -1.83 -5.72
CA THR A 28 10.43 -2.78 -4.73
C THR A 28 9.97 -4.20 -5.08
N ILE A 29 10.81 -5.18 -4.73
CA ILE A 29 10.50 -6.61 -4.88
C ILE A 29 10.55 -7.24 -3.50
N HIS A 30 9.60 -8.11 -3.21
CA HIS A 30 9.55 -8.91 -2.00
C HIS A 30 9.55 -10.38 -2.36
N CYS A 31 10.59 -11.10 -1.95
CA CYS A 31 10.77 -12.53 -2.18
C CYS A 31 10.85 -13.25 -0.83
N CYS A 32 9.95 -14.21 -0.59
CA CYS A 32 9.98 -15.07 0.61
C CYS A 32 10.02 -16.53 0.21
N ASP A 33 10.93 -17.28 0.76
CA ASP A 33 11.11 -18.72 0.52
C ASP A 33 10.47 -19.61 1.60
N GLN A 34 9.80 -19.00 2.58
CA GLN A 34 9.04 -19.67 3.63
C GLN A 34 7.78 -18.88 4.00
N PRO A 35 6.75 -19.54 4.54
CA PRO A 35 5.56 -18.86 5.03
C PRO A 35 5.89 -17.83 6.09
N THR A 36 5.18 -16.70 6.09
CA THR A 36 5.36 -15.66 7.10
C THR A 36 4.17 -15.62 8.04
N GLN A 37 4.41 -15.25 9.29
CA GLN A 37 3.35 -14.92 10.22
C GLN A 37 2.72 -13.57 9.88
N LEU A 38 1.50 -13.34 10.37
CA LEU A 38 0.82 -12.05 10.28
C LEU A 38 1.72 -10.92 10.80
N SER A 39 2.09 -10.01 9.92
CA SER A 39 2.90 -8.83 10.25
C SER A 39 2.17 -7.56 9.86
N SER A 40 2.30 -6.52 10.69
CA SER A 40 1.69 -5.21 10.43
C SER A 40 2.71 -4.24 9.87
N TYR A 41 2.30 -3.48 8.87
CA TYR A 41 3.08 -2.40 8.30
C TYR A 41 2.17 -1.34 7.65
N ILE A 42 2.76 -0.20 7.29
CA ILE A 42 2.07 0.84 6.55
C ILE A 42 2.37 0.65 5.06
N GLN A 43 1.34 0.25 4.30
CA GLN A 43 1.44 0.18 2.85
C GLN A 43 1.37 1.59 2.28
N GLU A 44 2.46 2.04 1.67
CA GLU A 44 2.51 3.33 0.99
C GLU A 44 1.64 3.36 -0.29
N PRO A 45 1.26 4.55 -0.79
CA PRO A 45 0.55 4.69 -2.05
C PRO A 45 1.28 3.99 -3.19
N SER A 46 0.70 2.92 -3.71
CA SER A 46 1.39 2.03 -4.65
C SER A 46 0.44 1.09 -5.38
N ILE A 47 0.99 0.47 -6.40
CA ILE A 47 0.42 -0.67 -7.11
C ILE A 47 1.21 -1.89 -6.66
N CYS A 48 0.52 -2.85 -6.04
CA CYS A 48 1.13 -4.10 -5.57
C CYS A 48 0.64 -5.27 -6.42
N ILE A 49 1.55 -6.06 -6.95
CA ILE A 49 1.25 -7.19 -7.83
C ILE A 49 1.86 -8.46 -7.25
N VAL A 50 1.11 -9.55 -7.27
CA VAL A 50 1.62 -10.89 -6.94
C VAL A 50 2.07 -11.57 -8.24
N LEU A 51 3.36 -11.90 -8.32
CA LEU A 51 3.95 -12.57 -9.47
C LEU A 51 3.93 -14.10 -9.30
N GLN A 52 4.12 -14.58 -8.07
CA GLN A 52 4.14 -16.01 -7.73
C GLN A 52 3.60 -16.23 -6.33
N GLN A 53 2.93 -17.34 -6.11
CA GLN A 53 2.27 -17.72 -4.86
C GLN A 53 1.11 -16.81 -4.47
N ARG A 54 0.84 -16.65 -3.20
CA ARG A 54 -0.30 -15.89 -2.65
C ARG A 54 0.14 -15.02 -1.48
N ARG A 55 -0.55 -13.89 -1.33
CA ARG A 55 -0.38 -12.96 -0.22
C ARG A 55 -1.75 -12.61 0.36
N GLN A 56 -1.93 -12.80 1.64
CA GLN A 56 -3.11 -12.33 2.37
C GLN A 56 -2.83 -10.92 2.89
N ILE A 57 -3.79 -10.03 2.69
CA ILE A 57 -3.74 -8.64 3.20
C ILE A 57 -5.05 -8.38 3.93
N CYS A 58 -4.96 -7.95 5.19
CA CYS A 58 -6.11 -7.58 5.99
C CYS A 58 -6.12 -6.08 6.27
N ASN A 59 -7.27 -5.44 6.08
CA ASN A 59 -7.52 -4.04 6.37
C ASN A 59 -8.95 -3.83 6.88
N GLY A 60 -9.13 -3.02 7.91
CA GLY A 60 -10.46 -2.69 8.43
C GLY A 60 -11.25 -3.86 9.03
N GLY A 61 -10.63 -5.04 9.20
CA GLY A 61 -11.29 -6.28 9.64
C GLY A 61 -11.66 -7.22 8.50
N GLU A 62 -11.45 -6.81 7.25
CA GLU A 62 -11.62 -7.64 6.05
C GLU A 62 -10.26 -8.14 5.57
N CYS A 63 -10.20 -9.41 5.13
CA CYS A 63 -9.00 -10.03 4.60
C CYS A 63 -9.20 -10.46 3.15
N TYR A 64 -8.20 -10.23 2.33
CA TYR A 64 -8.20 -10.53 0.91
C TYR A 64 -6.96 -11.36 0.56
N LEU A 65 -7.16 -12.45 -0.18
CA LEU A 65 -6.10 -13.34 -0.63
C LEU A 65 -5.76 -13.05 -2.10
N PHE A 66 -4.65 -12.37 -2.34
CA PHE A 66 -4.16 -12.05 -3.67
C PHE A 66 -3.30 -13.20 -4.20
N GLY A 67 -3.60 -13.65 -5.41
CA GLY A 67 -2.85 -14.68 -6.13
C GLY A 67 -2.11 -14.11 -7.34
N GLN A 68 -1.46 -15.01 -8.07
CA GLN A 68 -0.67 -14.67 -9.25
C GLN A 68 -1.47 -13.88 -10.30
N GLY A 69 -0.87 -12.82 -10.83
CA GLY A 69 -1.48 -11.93 -11.82
C GLY A 69 -2.54 -10.99 -11.25
N GLN A 70 -2.79 -11.04 -9.94
CA GLN A 70 -3.66 -10.09 -9.28
C GLN A 70 -2.89 -8.91 -8.72
N PHE A 71 -3.54 -7.75 -8.74
CA PHE A 71 -2.96 -6.53 -8.19
C PHE A 71 -3.91 -5.80 -7.24
N MET A 72 -3.32 -5.00 -6.39
CA MET A 72 -3.98 -4.06 -5.50
C MET A 72 -3.52 -2.65 -5.82
N PHE A 73 -4.45 -1.71 -5.86
CA PHE A 73 -4.16 -0.28 -5.93
C PHE A 73 -4.40 0.35 -4.55
N CYS A 74 -3.34 0.93 -3.99
CA CYS A 74 -3.35 1.60 -2.71
C CYS A 74 -3.19 3.11 -2.92
N PRO A 75 -4.25 3.93 -2.75
CA PRO A 75 -4.19 5.36 -3.04
C PRO A 75 -3.58 6.21 -1.93
N VAL A 76 -3.54 5.72 -0.70
CA VAL A 76 -3.08 6.43 0.51
C VAL A 76 -2.27 5.48 1.38
N ASN A 77 -1.54 6.02 2.37
CA ASN A 77 -0.90 5.17 3.38
C ASN A 77 -1.96 4.35 4.13
N LEU A 78 -1.82 3.02 4.13
CA LEU A 78 -2.78 2.14 4.78
C LEU A 78 -2.10 1.24 5.80
N PRO A 79 -2.51 1.29 7.07
CA PRO A 79 -2.09 0.31 8.07
C PRO A 79 -2.75 -1.04 7.76
N VAL A 80 -1.96 -2.00 7.30
CA VAL A 80 -2.41 -3.34 6.91
C VAL A 80 -1.68 -4.40 7.71
N THR A 81 -2.28 -5.58 7.81
CA THR A 81 -1.58 -6.78 8.20
C THR A 81 -1.44 -7.70 6.99
N ILE A 82 -0.26 -8.30 6.86
CA ILE A 82 0.06 -9.22 5.77
C ILE A 82 0.50 -10.56 6.30
N GLU A 83 0.22 -11.57 5.49
CA GLU A 83 0.69 -12.93 5.66
C GLU A 83 1.00 -13.52 4.29
N ILE A 84 2.06 -14.30 4.20
CA ILE A 84 2.37 -15.14 3.05
C ILE A 84 2.10 -16.57 3.49
N PRO A 85 0.91 -17.13 3.16
CA PRO A 85 0.48 -18.42 3.73
C PRO A 85 1.22 -19.61 3.13
N GLN A 86 1.78 -19.44 1.93
CA GLN A 86 2.44 -20.50 1.18
C GLN A 86 3.66 -19.94 0.47
N ALA A 87 4.82 -20.41 0.85
CA ALA A 87 6.08 -20.18 0.16
C ALA A 87 7.02 -21.33 0.50
N THR A 88 7.87 -21.72 -0.45
CA THR A 88 8.90 -22.73 -0.28
C THR A 88 10.15 -22.30 -1.02
N GLU A 89 11.30 -22.92 -0.73
CA GLU A 89 12.56 -22.65 -1.46
C GLU A 89 12.41 -22.88 -2.98
N ASN A 90 11.64 -23.90 -3.38
CA ASN A 90 11.41 -24.26 -4.79
C ASN A 90 10.37 -23.35 -5.46
N GLU A 91 9.38 -22.89 -4.70
CA GLU A 91 8.32 -22.00 -5.14
C GLU A 91 8.15 -20.84 -4.16
N PRO A 92 9.07 -19.87 -4.14
CA PRO A 92 8.99 -18.75 -3.24
C PRO A 92 7.84 -17.81 -3.61
N TYR A 93 7.31 -17.10 -2.62
CA TYR A 93 6.47 -15.94 -2.89
C TYR A 93 7.30 -14.86 -3.58
N LEU A 94 6.75 -14.30 -4.65
CA LEU A 94 7.32 -13.14 -5.32
C LEU A 94 6.23 -12.10 -5.56
N GLY A 95 6.44 -10.92 -5.02
CA GLY A 95 5.56 -9.77 -5.22
C GLY A 95 6.34 -8.50 -5.49
N ILE A 96 5.72 -7.58 -6.21
CA ILE A 96 6.29 -6.25 -6.48
C ILE A 96 5.39 -5.16 -5.95
N SER A 97 5.99 -4.02 -5.61
CA SER A 97 5.28 -2.80 -5.30
C SER A 97 5.91 -1.64 -6.05
N MET A 98 5.10 -0.89 -6.81
CA MET A 98 5.51 0.33 -7.49
C MET A 98 4.81 1.53 -6.85
N LYS A 99 5.58 2.45 -6.26
CA LYS A 99 5.05 3.71 -5.71
C LYS A 99 4.37 4.53 -6.80
N ILE A 100 3.29 5.22 -6.43
CA ILE A 100 2.58 6.11 -7.33
C ILE A 100 3.34 7.43 -7.42
N ASP A 101 3.81 7.75 -8.62
CA ASP A 101 4.37 9.07 -8.95
C ASP A 101 3.28 9.96 -9.58
N LEU A 102 2.68 10.81 -8.75
CA LEU A 102 1.62 11.71 -9.16
C LEU A 102 2.08 12.72 -10.24
N GLN A 103 3.36 13.07 -10.29
CA GLN A 103 3.88 13.97 -11.34
C GLN A 103 3.84 13.26 -12.70
N THR A 104 4.27 12.02 -12.77
CA THR A 104 4.20 11.22 -14.00
C THR A 104 2.74 10.93 -14.39
N VAL A 105 1.85 10.62 -13.43
CA VAL A 105 0.41 10.46 -13.71
C VAL A 105 -0.18 11.75 -14.31
N ALA A 106 0.14 12.93 -13.77
CA ALA A 106 -0.32 14.22 -14.29
C ALA A 106 0.16 14.46 -15.71
N LYS A 107 1.43 14.15 -16.02
CA LYS A 107 2.00 14.25 -17.39
C LYS A 107 1.25 13.35 -18.37
N VAL A 108 0.94 12.12 -17.99
CA VAL A 108 0.18 11.19 -18.83
C VAL A 108 -1.23 11.72 -19.06
N LEU A 109 -1.95 12.12 -17.99
CA LEU A 109 -3.30 12.68 -18.10
C LEU A 109 -3.39 13.90 -19.02
N ALA A 110 -2.39 14.78 -18.98
CA ALA A 110 -2.36 15.98 -19.81
C ALA A 110 -2.29 15.66 -21.32
N GLN A 111 -1.85 14.47 -21.70
CA GLN A 111 -1.74 14.01 -23.10
C GLN A 111 -2.97 13.23 -23.56
N LEU A 112 -3.87 12.88 -22.66
CA LEU A 112 -5.02 12.04 -22.96
C LEU A 112 -6.29 12.88 -23.24
N PRO A 113 -7.22 12.35 -24.08
CA PRO A 113 -8.52 13.00 -24.26
C PRO A 113 -9.28 13.14 -22.94
N LYS A 114 -10.08 14.21 -22.78
CA LYS A 114 -10.82 14.49 -21.55
C LYS A 114 -11.74 13.34 -21.06
N ASN A 115 -12.22 12.51 -21.95
CA ASN A 115 -13.12 11.38 -21.65
C ASN A 115 -12.40 10.03 -21.65
N PHE A 116 -11.07 10.02 -21.52
CA PHE A 116 -10.28 8.79 -21.58
C PHE A 116 -10.50 7.87 -20.38
N VAL A 117 -10.62 8.47 -19.19
CA VAL A 117 -10.86 7.73 -17.95
C VAL A 117 -12.35 7.39 -17.83
N LYS A 118 -12.64 6.11 -17.64
CA LYS A 118 -14.02 5.65 -17.44
C LYS A 118 -14.46 5.92 -16.01
N ASN A 119 -15.70 6.41 -15.84
CA ASN A 119 -16.31 6.48 -14.52
C ASN A 119 -16.55 5.07 -13.99
N ALA A 120 -15.97 4.75 -12.86
CA ALA A 120 -16.13 3.46 -12.21
C ALA A 120 -17.20 3.59 -11.10
N GLU A 121 -18.28 2.82 -11.22
CA GLU A 121 -19.30 2.78 -10.18
C GLU A 121 -18.72 2.21 -8.88
N ASN A 122 -18.96 2.95 -7.78
CA ASN A 122 -18.84 2.56 -6.35
C ASN A 122 -17.86 1.41 -6.02
N GLN A 123 -16.56 1.70 -6.02
CA GLN A 123 -15.57 0.68 -5.66
C GLN A 123 -15.02 0.88 -4.24
N THR A 124 -15.00 -0.20 -3.46
CA THR A 124 -14.39 -0.27 -2.13
C THR A 124 -12.87 -0.05 -2.17
N ALA A 125 -12.27 0.35 -1.04
CA ALA A 125 -10.84 0.63 -0.89
C ALA A 125 -9.95 -0.54 -1.28
N PHE A 126 -10.36 -1.75 -0.91
CA PHE A 126 -9.64 -2.99 -1.15
C PHE A 126 -10.46 -3.90 -2.06
N ARG A 127 -9.89 -4.24 -3.22
CA ARG A 127 -10.42 -5.25 -4.12
C ARG A 127 -9.27 -5.89 -4.90
N GLN A 128 -9.48 -7.12 -5.31
CA GLN A 128 -8.59 -7.84 -6.22
C GLN A 128 -8.93 -7.46 -7.65
N TRP A 129 -7.94 -7.08 -8.43
CA TRP A 129 -8.06 -6.85 -9.88
C TRP A 129 -7.09 -7.74 -10.62
N GLN A 130 -7.52 -8.20 -11.79
CA GLN A 130 -6.65 -8.91 -12.72
C GLN A 130 -5.88 -7.91 -13.56
N LEU A 131 -4.62 -8.21 -13.83
CA LEU A 131 -3.83 -7.43 -14.76
C LEU A 131 -4.38 -7.59 -16.18
N SER A 132 -4.52 -6.49 -16.91
CA SER A 132 -4.73 -6.54 -18.34
C SER A 132 -3.43 -6.98 -19.04
N ASN A 133 -3.53 -7.55 -20.26
CA ASN A 133 -2.35 -7.94 -21.03
C ASN A 133 -1.38 -6.77 -21.28
N GLY A 134 -1.90 -5.56 -21.52
CA GLY A 134 -1.05 -4.37 -21.69
C GLY A 134 -0.29 -4.00 -20.41
N LEU A 135 -0.98 -4.02 -19.28
CA LEU A 135 -0.36 -3.72 -17.97
C LEU A 135 0.69 -4.77 -17.59
N GLU A 136 0.38 -6.04 -17.80
CA GLU A 136 1.31 -7.15 -17.57
C GLU A 136 2.56 -7.05 -18.44
N ASN A 137 2.40 -6.77 -19.74
CA ASN A 137 3.51 -6.59 -20.67
C ASN A 137 4.42 -5.42 -20.24
N ALA A 138 3.82 -4.27 -19.88
CA ALA A 138 4.57 -3.11 -19.44
C ALA A 138 5.38 -3.42 -18.15
N PHE A 139 4.77 -4.08 -17.16
CA PHE A 139 5.50 -4.52 -15.97
C PHE A 139 6.58 -5.55 -16.29
N SER A 140 6.34 -6.50 -17.18
CA SER A 140 7.36 -7.49 -17.58
C SER A 140 8.60 -6.83 -18.17
N ARG A 141 8.42 -5.83 -19.07
CA ARG A 141 9.53 -5.05 -19.63
C ARG A 141 10.23 -4.20 -18.59
N LEU A 142 9.48 -3.56 -17.66
CA LEU A 142 10.07 -2.80 -16.56
C LEU A 142 10.97 -3.68 -15.69
N LEU A 143 10.50 -4.87 -15.33
CA LEU A 143 11.23 -5.83 -14.50
C LEU A 143 12.47 -6.39 -15.23
N SER A 144 12.40 -6.60 -16.53
CA SER A 144 13.54 -7.06 -17.33
C SER A 144 14.69 -6.04 -17.37
N LEU A 145 14.44 -4.75 -17.15
CA LEU A 145 15.50 -3.74 -17.06
C LEU A 145 16.45 -3.95 -15.86
N LEU A 146 16.05 -4.73 -14.85
CA LEU A 146 16.94 -5.07 -13.73
C LEU A 146 18.17 -5.85 -14.16
N GLU A 147 18.13 -6.49 -15.32
CA GLU A 147 19.26 -7.22 -15.94
C GLU A 147 20.11 -6.32 -16.84
N THR A 148 19.61 -5.14 -17.22
CA THR A 148 20.31 -4.16 -18.04
C THR A 148 20.36 -2.79 -17.32
N PRO A 149 21.13 -2.65 -16.22
CA PRO A 149 21.10 -1.45 -15.37
C PRO A 149 21.39 -0.14 -16.12
N ASN A 150 22.17 -0.19 -17.19
CA ASN A 150 22.50 0.99 -18.02
C ASN A 150 21.29 1.56 -18.74
N ASP A 151 20.26 0.76 -18.98
CA ASP A 151 19.05 1.16 -19.72
C ASP A 151 17.98 1.76 -18.78
N ILE A 152 18.10 1.52 -17.47
CA ILE A 152 17.10 1.93 -16.47
C ILE A 152 16.84 3.43 -16.53
N GLY A 153 17.89 4.25 -16.57
CA GLY A 153 17.76 5.70 -16.51
C GLY A 153 16.91 6.29 -17.64
N PHE A 154 16.93 5.68 -18.81
CA PHE A 154 16.18 6.13 -19.98
C PHE A 154 14.86 5.39 -20.16
N LEU A 155 14.86 4.06 -20.11
CA LEU A 155 13.70 3.25 -20.43
C LEU A 155 12.68 3.14 -19.30
N ALA A 156 13.12 3.07 -18.04
CA ALA A 156 12.19 2.90 -16.93
C ALA A 156 11.14 4.02 -16.83
N PRO A 157 11.48 5.32 -16.95
CA PRO A 157 10.49 6.39 -16.95
C PRO A 157 9.45 6.30 -18.06
N LEU A 158 9.85 5.83 -19.25
CA LEU A 158 8.93 5.65 -20.39
C LEU A 158 7.95 4.50 -20.15
N ILE A 159 8.46 3.38 -19.64
CA ILE A 159 7.62 2.22 -19.31
C ILE A 159 6.69 2.54 -18.14
N GLN A 160 7.14 3.30 -17.14
CA GLN A 160 6.27 3.74 -16.05
C GLN A 160 5.14 4.65 -16.54
N GLN A 161 5.37 5.52 -17.52
CA GLN A 161 4.29 6.28 -18.17
C GLN A 161 3.28 5.36 -18.87
N GLU A 162 3.74 4.33 -19.57
CA GLU A 162 2.88 3.33 -20.21
C GLU A 162 2.06 2.55 -19.17
N ILE A 163 2.65 2.19 -18.02
CA ILE A 163 1.94 1.56 -16.91
C ILE A 163 0.80 2.47 -16.42
N TYR A 164 1.06 3.76 -16.21
CA TYR A 164 0.03 4.71 -15.79
C TYR A 164 -1.05 4.90 -16.87
N TYR A 165 -0.68 4.90 -18.15
CA TYR A 165 -1.64 4.91 -19.24
C TYR A 165 -2.62 3.72 -19.17
N HIS A 166 -2.11 2.50 -18.99
CA HIS A 166 -2.95 1.30 -18.87
C HIS A 166 -3.79 1.30 -17.58
N LEU A 167 -3.26 1.82 -16.48
CA LEU A 167 -4.02 1.97 -15.23
C LEU A 167 -5.17 2.97 -15.38
N LEU A 168 -4.95 4.08 -16.08
CA LEU A 168 -5.98 5.07 -16.37
C LEU A 168 -7.10 4.53 -17.27
N GLN A 169 -6.81 3.53 -18.11
CA GLN A 169 -7.83 2.81 -18.89
C GLN A 169 -8.59 1.76 -18.09
N SER A 170 -8.04 1.32 -16.96
CA SER A 170 -8.65 0.27 -16.13
C SER A 170 -9.74 0.82 -15.23
N ASP A 171 -10.44 -0.07 -14.54
CA ASP A 171 -11.42 0.29 -13.49
C ASP A 171 -10.82 1.10 -12.32
N GLN A 172 -9.48 1.23 -12.25
CA GLN A 172 -8.78 2.05 -11.25
C GLN A 172 -8.45 3.46 -11.76
N GLY A 173 -8.68 3.72 -13.05
CA GLY A 173 -8.34 4.99 -13.68
C GLY A 173 -8.97 6.19 -12.99
N GLU A 174 -10.26 6.11 -12.65
CA GLU A 174 -10.96 7.17 -11.93
C GLU A 174 -10.33 7.44 -10.54
N LYS A 175 -9.97 6.41 -9.79
CA LYS A 175 -9.32 6.60 -8.48
C LYS A 175 -7.95 7.26 -8.63
N LEU A 176 -7.18 6.84 -9.63
CA LEU A 176 -5.86 7.40 -9.92
C LEU A 176 -5.98 8.87 -10.36
N GLN A 177 -6.95 9.19 -11.24
CA GLN A 177 -7.24 10.56 -11.66
C GLN A 177 -7.69 11.43 -10.47
N ASN A 178 -8.56 10.89 -9.62
CA ASN A 178 -9.10 11.59 -8.46
C ASN A 178 -8.05 11.95 -7.41
N LEU A 179 -6.89 11.27 -7.37
CA LEU A 179 -5.76 11.69 -6.53
C LEU A 179 -5.18 13.04 -6.96
N LEU A 180 -5.28 13.38 -8.25
CA LEU A 180 -4.77 14.65 -8.81
C LEU A 180 -5.85 15.74 -8.88
N THR A 181 -7.13 15.36 -8.92
CA THR A 181 -8.22 16.32 -9.03
C THR A 181 -8.39 17.03 -7.68
N GLN A 182 -8.10 18.33 -7.64
CA GLN A 182 -8.40 19.17 -6.48
C GLN A 182 -9.89 19.03 -6.15
N ASP A 183 -10.23 19.03 -4.88
CA ASP A 183 -11.60 18.90 -4.37
C ASP A 183 -12.32 17.57 -4.68
N SER A 184 -11.66 16.60 -5.31
CA SER A 184 -12.20 15.25 -5.33
C SER A 184 -12.23 14.66 -3.91
N HIS A 185 -13.26 13.88 -3.59
CA HIS A 185 -13.35 13.22 -2.28
C HIS A 185 -12.10 12.38 -1.99
N THR A 186 -11.54 11.68 -2.98
CA THR A 186 -10.31 10.88 -2.82
C THR A 186 -9.11 11.76 -2.44
N ASN A 187 -8.93 12.92 -3.11
CA ASN A 187 -7.84 13.85 -2.79
C ASN A 187 -7.99 14.44 -1.38
N LEU A 188 -9.20 14.90 -1.03
CA LEU A 188 -9.47 15.49 0.28
C LEU A 188 -9.26 14.47 1.41
N ILE A 189 -9.71 13.22 1.23
CA ILE A 189 -9.48 12.13 2.19
C ILE A 189 -7.98 11.77 2.26
N SER A 190 -7.28 11.76 1.12
CA SER A 190 -5.82 11.52 1.10
C SER A 190 -5.07 12.58 1.94
N ARG A 191 -5.45 13.85 1.79
CA ARG A 191 -4.87 14.94 2.60
C ARG A 191 -5.18 14.79 4.09
N ALA A 192 -6.42 14.39 4.44
CA ALA A 192 -6.80 14.12 5.83
C ALA A 192 -6.01 12.93 6.42
N ALA A 193 -5.80 11.86 5.65
CA ALA A 193 -4.98 10.71 6.06
C ALA A 193 -3.52 11.12 6.30
N ILE A 194 -2.93 11.92 5.41
CA ILE A 194 -1.58 12.49 5.59
C ILE A 194 -1.51 13.38 6.84
N TRP A 195 -2.55 14.19 7.08
CA TRP A 195 -2.60 15.01 8.28
C TRP A 195 -2.60 14.14 9.56
N ILE A 196 -3.42 13.09 9.62
CA ILE A 196 -3.46 12.15 10.76
C ILE A 196 -2.08 11.52 10.98
N GLU A 197 -1.41 11.08 9.91
CA GLU A 197 -0.08 10.47 9.98
C GLU A 197 0.98 11.42 10.54
N ARG A 198 1.00 12.68 10.06
CA ARG A 198 1.93 13.70 10.53
C ARG A 198 1.66 14.17 11.95
N ASN A 199 0.44 14.02 12.42
CA ASN A 199 0.00 14.42 13.76
C ASN A 199 -0.42 13.22 14.61
N LEU A 200 0.33 12.12 14.50
CA LEU A 200 -0.03 10.82 15.03
C LEU A 200 -0.31 10.83 16.55
N SER A 201 0.51 11.54 17.34
CA SER A 201 0.37 11.65 18.79
C SER A 201 -0.73 12.62 19.23
N GLN A 202 -1.19 13.51 18.36
CA GLN A 202 -2.21 14.51 18.69
C GLN A 202 -3.62 13.90 18.65
N SER A 203 -4.49 14.38 19.55
CA SER A 203 -5.92 14.11 19.46
C SER A 203 -6.56 15.04 18.42
N PHE A 204 -7.55 14.53 17.70
CA PHE A 204 -8.38 15.32 16.79
C PHE A 204 -9.85 14.91 16.92
N THR A 205 -10.74 15.76 16.46
CA THR A 205 -12.16 15.41 16.30
C THR A 205 -12.47 15.16 14.83
N VAL A 206 -13.43 14.26 14.57
CA VAL A 206 -13.86 13.97 13.20
C VAL A 206 -14.45 15.22 12.55
N GLU A 207 -15.13 16.06 13.34
CA GLU A 207 -15.71 17.35 12.94
C GLU A 207 -14.64 18.31 12.41
N MET A 208 -13.45 18.37 13.05
CA MET A 208 -12.35 19.21 12.61
C MET A 208 -11.86 18.77 11.22
N LEU A 209 -11.63 17.46 11.02
CA LEU A 209 -11.18 16.95 9.71
C LEU A 209 -12.25 17.08 8.63
N ALA A 210 -13.52 16.88 8.96
CA ALA A 210 -14.64 17.08 8.05
C ALA A 210 -14.71 18.54 7.60
N TYR A 211 -14.61 19.48 8.53
CA TYR A 211 -14.57 20.93 8.23
C TYR A 211 -13.40 21.30 7.31
N GLN A 212 -12.20 20.83 7.62
CA GLN A 212 -11.00 21.04 6.77
C GLN A 212 -11.13 20.44 5.37
N SER A 213 -11.96 19.39 5.25
CA SER A 213 -12.25 18.72 3.98
C SER A 213 -13.49 19.29 3.26
N SER A 214 -14.08 20.36 3.78
CA SER A 214 -15.34 20.95 3.26
C SER A 214 -16.48 19.93 3.12
N MET A 215 -16.57 18.99 4.08
CA MET A 215 -17.57 17.91 4.10
C MET A 215 -18.44 17.98 5.35
N SER A 216 -19.65 17.43 5.28
CA SER A 216 -20.40 17.06 6.47
C SER A 216 -19.70 15.93 7.22
N VAL A 217 -19.90 15.82 8.53
CA VAL A 217 -19.28 14.78 9.37
C VAL A 217 -19.60 13.37 8.86
N SER A 218 -20.87 13.13 8.51
CA SER A 218 -21.31 11.84 7.96
C SER A 218 -20.72 11.57 6.57
N GLY A 219 -20.66 12.58 5.70
CA GLY A 219 -20.03 12.47 4.37
C GLY A 219 -18.55 12.17 4.49
N PHE A 220 -17.82 12.90 5.33
CA PHE A 220 -16.39 12.66 5.60
C PHE A 220 -16.16 11.24 6.11
N HIS A 221 -16.91 10.80 7.12
CA HIS A 221 -16.78 9.45 7.67
C HIS A 221 -16.97 8.37 6.60
N ASN A 222 -18.00 8.49 5.76
CA ASN A 222 -18.30 7.54 4.70
C ASN A 222 -17.19 7.52 3.62
N HIS A 223 -16.75 8.70 3.15
CA HIS A 223 -15.68 8.79 2.16
C HIS A 223 -14.34 8.31 2.72
N PHE A 224 -14.04 8.65 3.98
CA PHE A 224 -12.81 8.19 4.64
C PHE A 224 -12.79 6.65 4.73
N LYS A 225 -13.90 6.03 5.18
CA LYS A 225 -14.02 4.57 5.23
C LYS A 225 -13.94 3.96 3.83
N LYS A 226 -14.52 4.58 2.81
CA LYS A 226 -14.48 4.11 1.42
C LYS A 226 -13.05 4.11 0.86
N VAL A 227 -12.23 5.10 1.20
CA VAL A 227 -10.84 5.24 0.72
C VAL A 227 -9.86 4.41 1.53
N THR A 228 -10.03 4.35 2.87
CA THR A 228 -9.06 3.73 3.79
C THR A 228 -9.48 2.36 4.32
N GLY A 229 -10.73 1.96 4.14
CA GLY A 229 -11.30 0.73 4.68
C GLY A 229 -11.71 0.82 6.17
N MET A 230 -11.50 1.96 6.84
CA MET A 230 -11.78 2.12 8.27
C MET A 230 -12.19 3.54 8.65
N SER A 231 -12.72 3.73 9.87
CA SER A 231 -13.02 5.07 10.37
C SER A 231 -11.74 5.87 10.67
N PRO A 232 -11.81 7.24 10.70
CA PRO A 232 -10.65 8.08 10.99
C PRO A 232 -9.95 7.74 12.31
N LEU A 233 -10.72 7.50 13.37
CA LEU A 233 -10.17 7.13 14.68
C LEU A 233 -9.54 5.73 14.69
N GLN A 234 -10.14 4.77 13.97
CA GLN A 234 -9.54 3.44 13.80
C GLN A 234 -8.25 3.52 13.00
N TYR A 235 -8.20 4.38 11.98
CA TYR A 235 -7.03 4.61 11.16
C TYR A 235 -5.88 5.16 12.00
N GLN A 236 -6.09 6.24 12.78
CA GLN A 236 -5.08 6.77 13.69
C GLN A 236 -4.58 5.71 14.68
N LYS A 237 -5.51 4.98 15.30
CA LYS A 237 -5.17 3.93 16.24
C LYS A 237 -4.25 2.87 15.65
N ARG A 238 -4.53 2.42 14.43
CA ARG A 238 -3.69 1.41 13.76
C ARG A 238 -2.33 1.96 13.38
N LEU A 239 -2.26 3.21 12.91
CA LEU A 239 -0.99 3.88 12.67
C LEU A 239 -0.14 3.96 13.95
N ARG A 240 -0.75 4.37 15.08
CA ARG A 240 -0.08 4.42 16.40
C ARG A 240 0.49 3.06 16.80
N LEU A 241 -0.29 2.00 16.66
CA LEU A 241 0.14 0.64 17.02
C LEU A 241 1.25 0.13 16.10
N THR A 242 1.16 0.39 14.80
CA THR A 242 2.19 -0.01 13.83
C THR A 242 3.50 0.74 14.08
N GLU A 243 3.46 2.05 14.33
CA GLU A 243 4.67 2.82 14.68
C GLU A 243 5.25 2.38 16.03
N ALA A 244 4.39 2.11 17.02
CA ALA A 244 4.83 1.58 18.30
C ALA A 244 5.56 0.23 18.16
N GLN A 245 5.08 -0.68 17.30
CA GLN A 245 5.75 -1.96 17.05
C GLN A 245 7.16 -1.75 16.49
N LYS A 246 7.31 -0.80 15.57
CA LYS A 246 8.61 -0.45 14.99
C LYS A 246 9.56 0.12 16.05
N LEU A 247 9.10 1.06 16.88
CA LEU A 247 9.90 1.66 17.97
C LEU A 247 10.33 0.61 19.01
N ILE A 248 9.44 -0.32 19.38
CA ILE A 248 9.74 -1.41 20.31
C ILE A 248 10.78 -2.38 19.72
N LYS A 249 10.67 -2.72 18.42
CA LYS A 249 11.68 -3.53 17.72
C LYS A 249 13.05 -2.85 17.67
N GLN A 250 13.09 -1.51 17.65
CA GLN A 250 14.31 -0.72 17.73
C GLN A 250 14.87 -0.63 19.17
N GLY A 251 14.22 -1.26 20.14
CA GLY A 251 14.67 -1.31 21.55
C GLY A 251 14.14 -0.21 22.45
N LYS A 252 13.19 0.62 21.99
CA LYS A 252 12.61 1.67 22.81
C LYS A 252 11.75 1.10 23.93
N ALA A 253 11.79 1.74 25.11
CA ALA A 253 11.00 1.33 26.27
C ALA A 253 9.49 1.41 26.00
N ILE A 254 8.73 0.41 26.45
CA ILE A 254 7.29 0.28 26.17
C ILE A 254 6.50 1.48 26.69
N SER A 255 6.79 1.96 27.91
CA SER A 255 6.12 3.11 28.51
C SER A 255 6.40 4.40 27.73
N GLU A 256 7.64 4.61 27.31
CA GLU A 256 8.06 5.76 26.52
C GLU A 256 7.41 5.73 25.13
N THR A 257 7.41 4.56 24.49
CA THR A 257 6.75 4.33 23.19
C THR A 257 5.26 4.65 23.27
N ALA A 258 4.57 4.22 24.34
CA ALA A 258 3.14 4.49 24.52
C ALA A 258 2.84 6.00 24.50
N TYR A 259 3.59 6.81 25.23
CA TYR A 259 3.40 8.27 25.25
C TYR A 259 3.78 8.90 23.91
N GLU A 260 4.87 8.48 23.29
CA GLU A 260 5.33 9.03 22.01
C GLU A 260 4.32 8.85 20.88
N VAL A 261 3.68 7.68 20.80
CA VAL A 261 2.64 7.45 19.80
C VAL A 261 1.26 8.01 20.19
N GLY A 262 1.16 8.70 21.34
CA GLY A 262 -0.01 9.48 21.75
C GLY A 262 -1.04 8.75 22.62
N TYR A 263 -0.63 7.70 23.36
CA TYR A 263 -1.47 7.13 24.41
C TYR A 263 -1.26 7.87 25.72
N GLU A 264 -2.34 8.11 26.46
CA GLU A 264 -2.30 8.75 27.78
C GLU A 264 -1.84 7.79 28.88
N SER A 265 -1.94 6.47 28.64
CA SER A 265 -1.61 5.43 29.60
C SER A 265 -0.94 4.23 28.96
N PRO A 266 0.24 3.80 29.47
CA PRO A 266 0.89 2.55 29.05
C PRO A 266 0.01 1.31 29.23
N SER A 267 -0.87 1.32 30.21
CA SER A 267 -1.82 0.22 30.46
C SER A 267 -2.89 0.14 29.38
N GLN A 268 -3.41 1.26 28.91
CA GLN A 268 -4.33 1.32 27.76
C GLN A 268 -3.62 0.86 26.50
N PHE A 269 -2.42 1.38 26.23
CA PHE A 269 -1.58 0.99 25.11
C PHE A 269 -1.38 -0.53 25.07
N SER A 270 -0.93 -1.14 26.17
CA SER A 270 -0.62 -2.57 26.24
C SER A 270 -1.84 -3.45 25.96
N ARG A 271 -3.02 -3.06 26.45
CA ARG A 271 -4.27 -3.77 26.16
C ARG A 271 -4.65 -3.69 24.69
N GLU A 272 -4.53 -2.50 24.07
CA GLU A 272 -4.86 -2.30 22.66
C GLU A 272 -3.84 -2.95 21.74
N TYR A 273 -2.56 -2.89 22.08
CA TYR A 273 -1.48 -3.57 21.39
C TYR A 273 -1.72 -5.09 21.36
N LYS A 274 -1.97 -5.70 22.54
CA LYS A 274 -2.27 -7.14 22.64
C LYS A 274 -3.51 -7.52 21.83
N ARG A 275 -4.57 -6.69 21.86
CA ARG A 275 -5.78 -6.95 21.09
C ARG A 275 -5.53 -6.90 19.57
N TYR A 276 -4.63 -6.05 19.12
CA TYR A 276 -4.33 -5.86 17.69
C TYR A 276 -3.32 -6.87 17.16
N PHE A 277 -2.24 -7.14 17.89
CA PHE A 277 -1.17 -8.03 17.47
C PHE A 277 -1.28 -9.47 18.01
N GLY A 278 -2.21 -9.73 18.93
CA GLY A 278 -2.36 -11.02 19.59
C GLY A 278 -1.34 -11.27 20.73
N VAL A 279 -0.27 -10.49 20.79
CA VAL A 279 0.84 -10.61 21.73
C VAL A 279 1.05 -9.33 22.54
N SER A 280 1.60 -9.48 23.75
CA SER A 280 1.96 -8.31 24.58
C SER A 280 3.13 -7.54 23.97
N PRO A 281 3.21 -6.20 24.12
CA PRO A 281 4.37 -5.43 23.68
C PRO A 281 5.68 -5.83 24.37
N SER A 282 5.62 -6.52 25.53
CA SER A 282 6.78 -7.08 26.22
C SER A 282 7.30 -8.39 25.60
N ASN A 283 6.50 -9.10 24.83
CA ASN A 283 6.95 -10.27 24.11
C ASN A 283 7.70 -9.81 22.86
N LYS A 284 9.02 -9.88 22.89
CA LYS A 284 9.84 -9.72 21.68
C LYS A 284 9.45 -10.86 20.73
N SER A 285 8.66 -10.56 19.70
CA SER A 285 8.55 -11.45 18.54
C SER A 285 9.95 -11.50 17.91
N GLU A 286 10.59 -12.66 17.98
CA GLU A 286 11.79 -12.96 17.22
C GLU A 286 11.56 -12.77 15.74
#